data_64dceb2bf51a02547237c542dc766519
#
_entry.id   64dceb2bf51a02547237c542dc766519
#
_cell.length_a   1.000
_cell.length_b   1.000
_cell.length_c   1.000
_cell.angle_alpha   90.00
_cell.angle_beta   90.00
_cell.angle_gamma   90.00
#
_symmetry.space_group_name_H-M   'P 1'
#
loop_
_entity.id
_entity.type
_entity.pdbx_description
1 polymer ?
#
loop_
_entity_poly.entity_id
_entity_poly.type
_entity_poly.pdbx_seq_one_letter_code
_entity_poly.pdbx_strand_id
1 'polypeptide(L)'
;AFPTPAATFDAAVKLFSDPFYDKGPNDQGIGWNILFSLQRVGLGFGMAALVGIPLGFLIGRFATLNRMVSPLISLLKPVSPLAWLPIGLLVFKAADPAAIWTIFICSIWPMVINTAVGVQRVPEDYLNVARVLKLSEWKIATRILLPSVMPYLLTGVRLSVGTAWLVIVAAEMLTGGVGIGFWVWDEWNNLNVEHILIAIFVVGIVGLLLEQLLLLVARR
;
A
#
# COMPACT_ATOMS: atom_id res chain seq x y z
N ALA A 1 28.67 -19.28 -8.25
CA ALA A 1 29.37 -18.62 -7.13
C ALA A 1 28.61 -17.33 -6.77
N PHE A 2 28.61 -16.95 -5.51
CA PHE A 2 27.96 -15.69 -5.10
C PHE A 2 28.77 -14.50 -5.66
N PRO A 3 28.13 -13.47 -6.23
CA PRO A 3 28.84 -12.37 -6.86
C PRO A 3 29.63 -11.53 -5.83
N THR A 4 30.73 -10.96 -6.28
CA THR A 4 31.51 -10.02 -5.45
C THR A 4 30.82 -8.65 -5.36
N PRO A 5 31.04 -7.86 -4.31
CA PRO A 5 30.50 -6.50 -4.23
C PRO A 5 30.88 -5.62 -5.43
N ALA A 6 32.10 -5.77 -5.96
CA ALA A 6 32.56 -5.05 -7.14
C ALA A 6 31.77 -5.43 -8.40
N ALA A 7 31.55 -6.73 -8.64
CA ALA A 7 30.74 -7.20 -9.78
C ALA A 7 29.30 -6.69 -9.70
N THR A 8 28.69 -6.71 -8.51
CA THR A 8 27.34 -6.17 -8.29
C THR A 8 27.30 -4.67 -8.54
N PHE A 9 28.33 -3.92 -8.12
CA PHE A 9 28.41 -2.49 -8.39
C PHE A 9 28.55 -2.17 -9.88
N ASP A 10 29.40 -2.90 -10.60
CA ASP A 10 29.58 -2.73 -12.06
C ASP A 10 28.28 -3.07 -12.82
N ALA A 11 27.57 -4.11 -12.38
CA ALA A 11 26.25 -4.45 -12.91
C ALA A 11 25.22 -3.34 -12.64
N ALA A 12 25.24 -2.73 -11.44
CA ALA A 12 24.38 -1.60 -11.10
C ALA A 12 24.66 -0.39 -11.98
N VAL A 13 25.94 -0.04 -12.20
CA VAL A 13 26.32 1.08 -13.08
C VAL A 13 25.79 0.86 -14.50
N LYS A 14 25.91 -0.35 -15.04
CA LYS A 14 25.37 -0.68 -16.36
C LYS A 14 23.85 -0.59 -16.41
N LEU A 15 23.17 -1.11 -15.42
CA LEU A 15 21.70 -1.12 -15.33
C LEU A 15 21.14 0.30 -15.21
N PHE A 16 21.80 1.17 -14.46
CA PHE A 16 21.38 2.57 -14.27
C PHE A 16 21.93 3.52 -15.35
N SER A 17 22.77 3.06 -16.28
CA SER A 17 23.22 3.88 -17.42
C SER A 17 22.09 4.19 -18.41
N ASP A 18 21.15 3.24 -18.59
CA ASP A 18 19.93 3.40 -19.40
C ASP A 18 18.74 2.77 -18.69
N PRO A 19 18.18 3.42 -17.65
CA PRO A 19 17.12 2.84 -16.82
C PRO A 19 15.75 2.82 -17.50
N PHE A 20 15.59 3.51 -18.64
CA PHE A 20 14.33 3.64 -19.37
C PHE A 20 14.38 3.05 -20.79
N TYR A 21 15.29 2.11 -21.05
CA TYR A 21 15.29 1.44 -22.33
C TYR A 21 14.00 0.61 -22.54
N ASP A 22 13.57 0.50 -23.79
CA ASP A 22 12.43 -0.34 -24.19
C ASP A 22 12.83 -1.12 -25.44
N LYS A 23 12.99 -2.43 -25.26
CA LYS A 23 13.35 -3.37 -26.35
C LYS A 23 12.22 -4.35 -26.67
N GLY A 24 11.09 -4.24 -25.96
CA GLY A 24 9.94 -5.11 -26.17
C GLY A 24 9.03 -5.23 -24.95
N PRO A 25 7.92 -5.96 -25.08
CA PRO A 25 6.86 -6.00 -24.05
C PRO A 25 7.32 -6.45 -22.65
N ASN A 26 8.38 -7.26 -22.56
CA ASN A 26 8.92 -7.76 -21.30
C ASN A 26 10.42 -7.44 -21.11
N ASP A 27 11.01 -6.65 -22.02
CA ASP A 27 12.43 -6.24 -21.94
C ASP A 27 12.49 -4.71 -21.83
N GLN A 28 12.14 -4.22 -20.66
CA GLN A 28 12.11 -2.82 -20.33
C GLN A 28 13.03 -2.51 -19.15
N GLY A 29 13.61 -1.30 -19.18
CA GLY A 29 14.54 -0.83 -18.16
C GLY A 29 13.93 -0.80 -16.75
N ILE A 30 14.79 -0.86 -15.74
CA ILE A 30 14.38 -0.88 -14.34
C ILE A 30 13.51 0.34 -13.95
N GLY A 31 13.73 1.48 -14.61
CA GLY A 31 12.93 2.70 -14.39
C GLY A 31 11.47 2.52 -14.76
N TRP A 32 11.18 1.89 -15.90
CA TRP A 32 9.81 1.57 -16.31
C TRP A 32 9.17 0.57 -15.35
N ASN A 33 9.90 -0.48 -14.94
CA ASN A 33 9.40 -1.46 -14.00
C ASN A 33 9.00 -0.81 -12.66
N ILE A 34 9.82 0.08 -12.12
CA ILE A 34 9.49 0.84 -10.90
C ILE A 34 8.26 1.74 -11.12
N LEU A 35 8.21 2.44 -12.24
CA LEU A 35 7.13 3.39 -12.54
C LEU A 35 5.77 2.70 -12.62
N PHE A 36 5.67 1.57 -13.32
CA PHE A 36 4.44 0.79 -13.42
C PHE A 36 4.02 0.20 -12.08
N SER A 37 4.97 -0.31 -11.28
CA SER A 37 4.68 -0.77 -9.91
C SER A 37 4.15 0.36 -9.04
N LEU A 38 4.76 1.56 -9.09
CA LEU A 38 4.31 2.74 -8.34
C LEU A 38 2.92 3.21 -8.78
N GLN A 39 2.61 3.14 -10.08
CA GLN A 39 1.28 3.48 -10.59
C GLN A 39 0.21 2.54 -10.02
N ARG A 40 0.45 1.23 -10.02
CA ARG A 40 -0.47 0.23 -9.43
C ARG A 40 -0.63 0.45 -7.93
N VAL A 41 0.48 0.70 -7.21
CA VAL A 41 0.46 1.04 -5.79
C VAL A 41 -0.37 2.30 -5.54
N GLY A 42 -0.13 3.37 -6.31
CA GLY A 42 -0.86 4.63 -6.17
C GLY A 42 -2.38 4.45 -6.36
N LEU A 43 -2.80 3.66 -7.34
CA LEU A 43 -4.21 3.37 -7.60
C LEU A 43 -4.83 2.52 -6.48
N GLY A 44 -4.22 1.37 -6.15
CA GLY A 44 -4.75 0.46 -5.13
C GLY A 44 -4.78 1.09 -3.73
N PHE A 45 -3.70 1.77 -3.36
CA PHE A 45 -3.60 2.51 -2.11
C PHE A 45 -4.58 3.70 -2.06
N GLY A 46 -4.70 4.47 -3.15
CA GLY A 46 -5.64 5.58 -3.24
C GLY A 46 -7.10 5.13 -3.05
N MET A 47 -7.49 4.04 -3.69
CA MET A 47 -8.82 3.43 -3.49
C MET A 47 -8.99 2.94 -2.03
N ALA A 48 -7.97 2.31 -1.46
CA ALA A 48 -8.01 1.86 -0.06
C ALA A 48 -8.18 3.04 0.91
N ALA A 49 -7.52 4.18 0.66
CA ALA A 49 -7.69 5.38 1.45
C ALA A 49 -9.09 5.98 1.31
N LEU A 50 -9.58 6.07 0.07
CA LEU A 50 -10.91 6.64 -0.24
C LEU A 50 -12.04 5.87 0.44
N VAL A 51 -11.94 4.57 0.56
CA VAL A 51 -12.95 3.69 1.17
C VAL A 51 -12.64 3.45 2.65
N GLY A 52 -11.38 3.14 2.97
CA GLY A 52 -10.99 2.71 4.31
C GLY A 52 -11.06 3.81 5.37
N ILE A 53 -10.70 5.05 5.01
CA ILE A 53 -10.78 6.17 5.96
C ILE A 53 -12.23 6.49 6.34
N PRO A 54 -13.17 6.72 5.41
CA PRO A 54 -14.58 6.94 5.75
C PRO A 54 -15.20 5.75 6.52
N LEU A 55 -14.89 4.53 6.10
CA LEU A 55 -15.37 3.33 6.78
C LEU A 55 -14.83 3.25 8.22
N GLY A 56 -13.56 3.59 8.43
CA GLY A 56 -12.95 3.68 9.76
C GLY A 56 -13.63 4.73 10.66
N PHE A 57 -13.98 5.90 10.11
CA PHE A 57 -14.77 6.90 10.83
C PHE A 57 -16.15 6.37 11.24
N LEU A 58 -16.85 5.69 10.34
CA LEU A 58 -18.17 5.11 10.64
C LEU A 58 -18.08 4.03 11.72
N ILE A 59 -17.14 3.10 11.59
CA ILE A 59 -16.92 2.02 12.55
C ILE A 59 -16.51 2.60 13.92
N GLY A 60 -15.64 3.60 13.95
CA GLY A 60 -15.21 4.24 15.20
C GLY A 60 -16.32 5.03 15.87
N ARG A 61 -17.21 5.68 15.08
CA ARG A 61 -18.29 6.54 15.57
C ARG A 61 -19.47 5.75 16.14
N PHE A 62 -19.82 4.63 15.53
CA PHE A 62 -21.00 3.84 15.86
C PHE A 62 -20.63 2.50 16.49
N ALA A 63 -20.84 2.38 17.81
CA ALA A 63 -20.48 1.17 18.57
C ALA A 63 -21.16 -0.10 18.05
N THR A 64 -22.41 0.00 17.56
CA THR A 64 -23.13 -1.13 16.95
C THR A 64 -22.40 -1.62 15.70
N LEU A 65 -22.02 -0.70 14.81
CA LEU A 65 -21.29 -1.03 13.59
C LEU A 65 -19.94 -1.66 13.90
N ASN A 66 -19.23 -1.11 14.89
CA ASN A 66 -17.97 -1.68 15.35
C ASN A 66 -18.12 -3.13 15.82
N ARG A 67 -19.13 -3.42 16.64
CA ARG A 67 -19.39 -4.79 17.11
C ARG A 67 -19.71 -5.77 15.98
N MET A 68 -20.43 -5.31 14.96
CA MET A 68 -20.79 -6.13 13.79
C MET A 68 -19.59 -6.40 12.87
N VAL A 69 -18.75 -5.40 12.62
CA VAL A 69 -17.68 -5.47 11.62
C VAL A 69 -16.35 -5.98 12.20
N SER A 70 -16.09 -5.78 13.50
CA SER A 70 -14.83 -6.22 14.14
C SER A 70 -14.51 -7.69 13.96
N PRO A 71 -15.47 -8.65 14.07
CA PRO A 71 -15.16 -10.07 13.83
C PRO A 71 -14.75 -10.34 12.38
N LEU A 72 -15.37 -9.65 11.41
CA LEU A 72 -15.04 -9.78 9.99
C LEU A 72 -13.63 -9.23 9.70
N ILE A 73 -13.29 -8.08 10.28
CA ILE A 73 -11.94 -7.51 10.16
C ILE A 73 -10.91 -8.48 10.75
N SER A 74 -11.19 -9.04 11.93
CA SER A 74 -10.29 -9.98 12.59
C SER A 74 -10.09 -11.27 11.80
N LEU A 75 -11.10 -11.71 11.06
CA LEU A 75 -11.05 -12.87 10.17
C LEU A 75 -10.28 -12.59 8.89
N LEU A 76 -10.54 -11.44 8.25
CA LEU A 76 -10.03 -11.14 6.91
C LEU A 76 -8.62 -10.50 6.91
N LYS A 77 -8.28 -9.74 7.95
CA LYS A 77 -6.98 -9.07 8.07
C LYS A 77 -5.77 -10.02 7.96
N PRO A 78 -5.74 -11.19 8.62
CA PRO A 78 -4.59 -12.09 8.55
C PRO A 78 -4.52 -12.91 7.26
N VAL A 79 -5.49 -12.78 6.35
CA VAL A 79 -5.47 -13.50 5.06
C VAL A 79 -4.31 -12.99 4.22
N SER A 80 -3.48 -13.94 3.73
CA SER A 80 -2.32 -13.62 2.91
C SER A 80 -2.72 -12.84 1.65
N PRO A 81 -1.98 -11.79 1.28
CA PRO A 81 -2.17 -11.08 0.01
C PRO A 81 -2.21 -12.01 -1.21
N LEU A 82 -1.37 -13.05 -1.20
CA LEU A 82 -1.31 -14.02 -2.29
C LEU A 82 -2.58 -14.88 -2.41
N ALA A 83 -3.38 -15.00 -1.35
CA ALA A 83 -4.68 -15.68 -1.41
C ALA A 83 -5.76 -14.81 -2.08
N TRP A 84 -5.63 -13.49 -2.02
CA TRP A 84 -6.55 -12.55 -2.68
C TRP A 84 -6.30 -12.41 -4.17
N LEU A 85 -5.06 -12.62 -4.62
CA LEU A 85 -4.68 -12.44 -6.01
C LEU A 85 -5.43 -13.36 -7.00
N PRO A 86 -5.57 -14.69 -6.75
CA PRO A 86 -6.35 -15.57 -7.64
C PRO A 86 -7.82 -15.15 -7.76
N ILE A 87 -8.41 -14.64 -6.68
CA ILE A 87 -9.78 -14.11 -6.71
C ILE A 87 -9.85 -12.89 -7.63
N GLY A 88 -8.89 -11.97 -7.51
CA GLY A 88 -8.77 -10.83 -8.43
C GLY A 88 -8.64 -11.26 -9.88
N LEU A 89 -7.78 -12.24 -10.18
CA LEU A 89 -7.59 -12.77 -11.54
C LEU A 89 -8.86 -13.40 -12.11
N LEU A 90 -9.62 -14.14 -11.30
CA LEU A 90 -10.88 -14.75 -11.70
C LEU A 90 -11.96 -13.70 -12.04
N VAL A 91 -12.03 -12.64 -11.23
CA VAL A 91 -13.02 -11.56 -11.38
C VAL A 91 -12.68 -10.63 -12.54
N PHE A 92 -11.45 -10.13 -12.57
CA PHE A 92 -11.05 -9.09 -13.53
C PHE A 92 -10.48 -9.65 -14.82
N LYS A 93 -10.06 -10.92 -14.86
CA LYS A 93 -9.46 -11.60 -16.03
C LYS A 93 -8.27 -10.85 -16.66
N ALA A 94 -7.61 -9.99 -15.88
CA ALA A 94 -6.46 -9.20 -16.30
C ALA A 94 -5.51 -9.00 -15.12
N ALA A 95 -4.20 -8.99 -15.38
CA ALA A 95 -3.15 -8.92 -14.37
C ALA A 95 -3.16 -7.59 -13.60
N ASP A 96 -3.21 -6.46 -14.29
CA ASP A 96 -3.16 -5.13 -13.67
C ASP A 96 -4.33 -4.86 -12.71
N PRO A 97 -5.60 -5.06 -13.11
CA PRO A 97 -6.71 -4.88 -12.18
C PRO A 97 -6.68 -5.86 -11.01
N ALA A 98 -6.20 -7.10 -11.21
CA ALA A 98 -6.07 -8.07 -10.14
C ALA A 98 -4.99 -7.67 -9.12
N ALA A 99 -3.85 -7.14 -9.58
CA ALA A 99 -2.80 -6.62 -8.73
C ALA A 99 -3.30 -5.40 -7.93
N ILE A 100 -3.96 -4.44 -8.58
CA ILE A 100 -4.55 -3.25 -7.95
C ILE A 100 -5.60 -3.65 -6.89
N TRP A 101 -6.47 -4.62 -7.21
CA TRP A 101 -7.42 -5.19 -6.26
C TRP A 101 -6.74 -5.78 -5.03
N THR A 102 -5.65 -6.54 -5.24
CA THR A 102 -4.90 -7.17 -4.16
C THR A 102 -4.27 -6.12 -3.24
N ILE A 103 -3.71 -5.05 -3.82
CA ILE A 103 -3.21 -3.90 -3.05
C ILE A 103 -4.35 -3.27 -2.25
N PHE A 104 -5.47 -2.99 -2.88
CA PHE A 104 -6.64 -2.38 -2.25
C PHE A 104 -7.10 -3.17 -1.03
N ILE A 105 -7.38 -4.48 -1.19
CA ILE A 105 -7.93 -5.31 -0.13
C ILE A 105 -6.94 -5.50 1.04
N CYS A 106 -5.64 -5.47 0.79
CA CYS A 106 -4.64 -5.60 1.83
C CYS A 106 -4.33 -4.28 2.54
N SER A 107 -4.39 -3.16 1.82
CA SER A 107 -4.07 -1.83 2.35
C SER A 107 -5.22 -1.18 3.10
N ILE A 108 -6.46 -1.65 2.91
CA ILE A 108 -7.65 -1.07 3.54
C ILE A 108 -7.65 -1.28 5.06
N TRP A 109 -7.19 -2.45 5.55
CA TRP A 109 -7.29 -2.83 6.95
C TRP A 109 -6.54 -1.91 7.91
N PRO A 110 -5.25 -1.56 7.68
CA PRO A 110 -4.55 -0.62 8.55
C PRO A 110 -5.24 0.75 8.60
N MET A 111 -5.80 1.24 7.48
CA MET A 111 -6.51 2.50 7.44
C MET A 111 -7.80 2.46 8.25
N VAL A 112 -8.64 1.44 8.03
CA VAL A 112 -9.90 1.25 8.76
C VAL A 112 -9.64 1.15 10.26
N ILE A 113 -8.72 0.28 10.67
CA ILE A 113 -8.47 -0.01 12.08
C ILE A 113 -7.91 1.22 12.81
N ASN A 114 -6.88 1.86 12.26
CA ASN A 114 -6.26 3.02 12.92
C ASN A 114 -7.22 4.21 12.97
N THR A 115 -7.98 4.46 11.91
CA THR A 115 -9.01 5.51 11.91
C THR A 115 -10.10 5.22 12.95
N ALA A 116 -10.62 3.99 13.01
CA ALA A 116 -11.64 3.61 13.99
C ALA A 116 -11.14 3.73 15.43
N VAL A 117 -9.92 3.27 15.72
CA VAL A 117 -9.28 3.42 17.03
C VAL A 117 -9.09 4.90 17.38
N GLY A 118 -8.67 5.71 16.41
CA GLY A 118 -8.52 7.16 16.61
C GLY A 118 -9.85 7.82 17.00
N VAL A 119 -10.93 7.49 16.30
CA VAL A 119 -12.27 8.02 16.61
C VAL A 119 -12.75 7.60 18.00
N GLN A 120 -12.52 6.35 18.39
CA GLN A 120 -12.92 5.83 19.72
C GLN A 120 -12.13 6.45 20.87
N ARG A 121 -10.95 7.00 20.61
CA ARG A 121 -10.13 7.67 21.63
C ARG A 121 -10.44 9.15 21.83
N VAL A 122 -11.33 9.73 21.04
CA VAL A 122 -11.76 11.11 21.24
C VAL A 122 -12.56 11.19 22.55
N PRO A 123 -12.20 12.11 23.48
CA PRO A 123 -12.90 12.24 24.75
C PRO A 123 -14.40 12.53 24.57
N GLU A 124 -15.24 11.85 25.34
CA GLU A 124 -16.70 12.01 25.27
C GLU A 124 -17.15 13.45 25.56
N ASP A 125 -16.40 14.20 26.33
CA ASP A 125 -16.68 15.59 26.64
C ASP A 125 -16.80 16.46 25.38
N TYR A 126 -15.94 16.25 24.39
CA TYR A 126 -16.03 16.96 23.11
C TYR A 126 -17.31 16.63 22.35
N LEU A 127 -17.73 15.37 22.41
CA LEU A 127 -18.98 14.93 21.78
C LEU A 127 -20.19 15.42 22.55
N ASN A 128 -20.12 15.53 23.87
CA ASN A 128 -21.18 16.07 24.71
C ASN A 128 -21.39 17.59 24.44
N VAL A 129 -20.30 18.37 24.38
CA VAL A 129 -20.36 19.78 23.97
C VAL A 129 -20.95 19.92 22.57
N ALA A 130 -20.56 19.08 21.62
CA ALA A 130 -21.12 19.10 20.28
C ALA A 130 -22.64 18.83 20.26
N ARG A 131 -23.12 17.92 21.11
CA ARG A 131 -24.57 17.64 21.27
C ARG A 131 -25.31 18.85 21.87
N VAL A 132 -24.76 19.47 22.90
CA VAL A 132 -25.35 20.69 23.51
C VAL A 132 -25.45 21.80 22.47
N LEU A 133 -24.44 21.98 21.63
CA LEU A 133 -24.42 22.93 20.53
C LEU A 133 -25.26 22.51 19.32
N LYS A 134 -25.91 21.33 19.37
CA LYS A 134 -26.75 20.76 18.29
C LYS A 134 -26.01 20.72 16.95
N LEU A 135 -24.72 20.38 16.96
CA LEU A 135 -23.93 20.26 15.74
C LEU A 135 -24.39 19.03 14.91
N SER A 136 -24.43 19.20 13.59
CA SER A 136 -24.68 18.07 12.68
C SER A 136 -23.54 17.07 12.71
N GLU A 137 -23.81 15.78 12.42
CA GLU A 137 -22.78 14.72 12.36
C GLU A 137 -21.64 15.08 11.40
N TRP A 138 -21.92 15.76 10.29
CA TRP A 138 -20.90 16.25 9.36
C TRP A 138 -19.97 17.28 10.01
N LYS A 139 -20.50 18.21 10.80
CA LYS A 139 -19.68 19.20 11.54
C LYS A 139 -18.87 18.53 12.64
N ILE A 140 -19.45 17.53 13.32
CA ILE A 140 -18.72 16.72 14.31
C ILE A 140 -17.57 16.00 13.63
N ALA A 141 -17.82 15.30 12.53
CA ALA A 141 -16.79 14.56 11.79
C ALA A 141 -15.66 15.47 11.30
N THR A 142 -15.97 16.61 10.69
CA THR A 142 -14.96 17.48 10.05
C THR A 142 -14.24 18.41 11.01
N ARG A 143 -14.90 18.93 12.05
CA ARG A 143 -14.34 19.95 12.94
C ARG A 143 -13.82 19.41 14.27
N ILE A 144 -14.30 18.24 14.70
CA ILE A 144 -13.90 17.65 15.98
C ILE A 144 -13.13 16.36 15.75
N LEU A 145 -13.74 15.38 15.06
CA LEU A 145 -13.13 14.07 14.90
C LEU A 145 -11.90 14.12 13.99
N LEU A 146 -12.00 14.68 12.80
CA LEU A 146 -10.92 14.67 11.83
C LEU A 146 -9.61 15.27 12.38
N PRO A 147 -9.58 16.46 13.02
CA PRO A 147 -8.35 16.98 13.61
C PRO A 147 -7.81 16.11 14.76
N SER A 148 -8.71 15.57 15.59
CA SER A 148 -8.33 14.75 16.74
C SER A 148 -7.80 13.36 16.33
N VAL A 149 -8.32 12.82 15.22
CA VAL A 149 -7.96 11.49 14.69
C VAL A 149 -6.74 11.54 13.78
N MET A 150 -6.33 12.72 13.34
CA MET A 150 -5.26 12.90 12.37
C MET A 150 -3.98 12.07 12.67
N PRO A 151 -3.44 12.02 13.90
CA PRO A 151 -2.25 11.22 14.20
C PRO A 151 -2.46 9.71 13.95
N TYR A 152 -3.65 9.20 14.28
CA TYR A 152 -4.01 7.79 14.06
C TYR A 152 -4.22 7.49 12.57
N LEU A 153 -4.87 8.42 11.87
CA LEU A 153 -5.07 8.34 10.42
C LEU A 153 -3.73 8.28 9.70
N LEU A 154 -2.79 9.15 10.04
CA LEU A 154 -1.44 9.15 9.46
C LEU A 154 -0.69 7.84 9.75
N THR A 155 -0.85 7.28 10.94
CA THR A 155 -0.30 5.95 11.27
C THR A 155 -0.91 4.87 10.38
N GLY A 156 -2.22 4.87 10.19
CA GLY A 156 -2.92 3.93 9.31
C GLY A 156 -2.44 4.04 7.86
N VAL A 157 -2.34 5.26 7.35
CA VAL A 157 -1.83 5.58 5.99
C VAL A 157 -0.40 5.08 5.81
N ARG A 158 0.48 5.33 6.76
CA ARG A 158 1.88 4.88 6.73
C ARG A 158 2.00 3.35 6.68
N LEU A 159 1.27 2.64 7.54
CA LEU A 159 1.24 1.18 7.55
C LEU A 159 0.69 0.62 6.24
N SER A 160 -0.33 1.27 5.69
CA SER A 160 -0.95 0.85 4.43
C SER A 160 -0.04 1.01 3.22
N VAL A 161 0.75 2.09 3.14
CA VAL A 161 1.67 2.26 2.01
C VAL A 161 2.80 1.23 2.05
N GLY A 162 3.31 0.92 3.23
CA GLY A 162 4.28 -0.16 3.39
C GLY A 162 3.71 -1.51 2.96
N THR A 163 2.48 -1.83 3.39
CA THR A 163 1.77 -3.03 2.95
C THR A 163 1.55 -3.05 1.45
N ALA A 164 1.10 -1.93 0.86
CA ALA A 164 0.85 -1.82 -0.59
C ALA A 164 2.11 -2.12 -1.41
N TRP A 165 3.26 -1.58 -0.98
CA TRP A 165 4.54 -1.80 -1.65
C TRP A 165 5.01 -3.26 -1.55
N LEU A 166 4.89 -3.90 -0.39
CA LEU A 166 5.22 -5.32 -0.23
C LEU A 166 4.31 -6.21 -1.08
N VAL A 167 3.01 -5.90 -1.11
CA VAL A 167 2.00 -6.68 -1.83
C VAL A 167 2.22 -6.62 -3.33
N ILE A 168 2.53 -5.43 -3.90
CA ILE A 168 2.70 -5.32 -5.36
C ILE A 168 3.89 -6.13 -5.84
N VAL A 169 5.02 -6.12 -5.15
CA VAL A 169 6.19 -6.91 -5.54
C VAL A 169 5.83 -8.39 -5.62
N ALA A 170 5.13 -8.93 -4.60
CA ALA A 170 4.70 -10.31 -4.58
C ALA A 170 3.64 -10.63 -5.66
N ALA A 171 2.69 -9.73 -5.91
CA ALA A 171 1.66 -9.90 -6.90
C ALA A 171 2.24 -9.93 -8.33
N GLU A 172 3.14 -9.01 -8.65
CA GLU A 172 3.81 -8.93 -9.96
C GLU A 172 4.67 -10.17 -10.27
N MET A 173 5.32 -10.75 -9.25
CA MET A 173 6.07 -12.01 -9.43
C MET A 173 5.19 -13.15 -9.95
N LEU A 174 3.90 -13.14 -9.61
CA LEU A 174 2.96 -14.20 -10.00
C LEU A 174 2.15 -13.88 -11.24
N THR A 175 1.87 -12.58 -11.50
CA THR A 175 1.03 -12.18 -12.63
C THR A 175 1.78 -11.96 -13.92
N GLY A 176 3.09 -11.71 -13.83
CA GLY A 176 3.90 -11.35 -15.00
C GLY A 176 3.67 -9.91 -15.46
N GLY A 177 4.27 -9.54 -16.59
CA GLY A 177 4.19 -8.22 -17.19
C GLY A 177 5.28 -7.27 -16.71
N VAL A 178 5.15 -5.96 -17.01
CA VAL A 178 6.12 -4.94 -16.59
C VAL A 178 5.91 -4.57 -15.14
N GLY A 179 6.94 -4.68 -14.31
CA GLY A 179 6.91 -4.34 -12.91
C GLY A 179 8.15 -4.87 -12.18
N ILE A 180 8.51 -4.21 -11.07
CA ILE A 180 9.75 -4.56 -10.34
C ILE A 180 9.69 -5.99 -9.78
N GLY A 181 8.52 -6.47 -9.37
CA GLY A 181 8.35 -7.83 -8.88
C GLY A 181 8.55 -8.87 -9.97
N PHE A 182 8.00 -8.66 -11.16
CA PHE A 182 8.21 -9.56 -12.29
C PHE A 182 9.66 -9.52 -12.78
N TRP A 183 10.29 -8.34 -12.82
CA TRP A 183 11.70 -8.21 -13.16
C TRP A 183 12.60 -9.02 -12.21
N VAL A 184 12.34 -9.00 -10.90
CA VAL A 184 13.05 -9.86 -9.93
C VAL A 184 12.85 -11.33 -10.23
N TRP A 185 11.64 -11.74 -10.59
CA TRP A 185 11.31 -13.12 -10.93
C TRP A 185 12.00 -13.58 -12.21
N ASP A 186 12.07 -12.72 -13.23
CA ASP A 186 12.75 -13.00 -14.49
C ASP A 186 14.26 -13.14 -14.29
N GLU A 187 14.89 -12.25 -13.54
CA GLU A 187 16.31 -12.32 -13.20
C GLU A 187 16.65 -13.57 -12.34
N TRP A 188 15.71 -14.01 -11.51
CA TRP A 188 15.82 -15.28 -10.79
C TRP A 188 15.83 -16.47 -11.76
N ASN A 189 14.94 -16.51 -12.73
CA ASN A 189 14.88 -17.56 -13.74
C ASN A 189 16.13 -17.58 -14.64
N ASN A 190 16.70 -16.41 -14.89
CA ASN A 190 17.95 -16.24 -15.62
C ASN A 190 19.21 -16.52 -14.78
N LEU A 191 19.05 -16.86 -13.48
CA LEU A 191 20.14 -17.09 -12.52
C LEU A 191 21.08 -15.89 -12.37
N ASN A 192 20.60 -14.68 -12.60
CA ASN A 192 21.37 -13.42 -12.52
C ASN A 192 21.35 -12.87 -11.09
N VAL A 193 22.19 -13.41 -10.23
CA VAL A 193 22.22 -13.07 -8.81
C VAL A 193 22.60 -11.61 -8.57
N GLU A 194 23.41 -11.01 -9.42
CA GLU A 194 23.82 -9.61 -9.34
C GLU A 194 22.63 -8.66 -9.44
N HIS A 195 21.75 -8.90 -10.44
CA HIS A 195 20.52 -8.13 -10.64
C HIS A 195 19.51 -8.34 -9.51
N ILE A 196 19.42 -9.57 -8.95
CA ILE A 196 18.55 -9.83 -7.80
C ILE A 196 19.01 -9.02 -6.57
N LEU A 197 20.31 -8.95 -6.31
CA LEU A 197 20.85 -8.12 -5.21
C LEU A 197 20.55 -6.64 -5.43
N ILE A 198 20.74 -6.15 -6.66
CA ILE A 198 20.40 -4.77 -7.01
C ILE A 198 18.90 -4.52 -6.79
N ALA A 199 18.03 -5.45 -7.20
CA ALA A 199 16.59 -5.35 -7.00
C ALA A 199 16.21 -5.21 -5.51
N ILE A 200 16.83 -5.98 -4.62
CA ILE A 200 16.60 -5.89 -3.18
C ILE A 200 16.87 -4.48 -2.67
N PHE A 201 18.01 -3.89 -3.07
CA PHE A 201 18.34 -2.51 -2.70
C PHE A 201 17.36 -1.49 -3.29
N VAL A 202 17.01 -1.65 -4.56
CA VAL A 202 16.06 -0.76 -5.24
C VAL A 202 14.68 -0.81 -4.60
N VAL A 203 14.15 -2.01 -4.34
CA VAL A 203 12.86 -2.20 -3.66
C VAL A 203 12.89 -1.57 -2.27
N GLY A 204 13.99 -1.76 -1.52
CA GLY A 204 14.18 -1.15 -0.21
C GLY A 204 14.23 0.38 -0.25
N ILE A 205 15.00 0.95 -1.18
CA ILE A 205 15.13 2.41 -1.34
C ILE A 205 13.79 3.03 -1.75
N VAL A 206 13.08 2.45 -2.72
CA VAL A 206 11.77 2.96 -3.16
C VAL A 206 10.76 2.90 -2.03
N GLY A 207 10.71 1.79 -1.26
CA GLY A 207 9.86 1.68 -0.08
C GLY A 207 10.14 2.76 0.97
N LEU A 208 11.43 3.00 1.25
CA LEU A 208 11.85 4.06 2.17
C LEU A 208 11.48 5.46 1.66
N LEU A 209 11.64 5.72 0.37
CA LEU A 209 11.26 7.00 -0.24
C LEU A 209 9.75 7.24 -0.16
N LEU A 210 8.93 6.21 -0.40
CA LEU A 210 7.48 6.29 -0.25
C LEU A 210 7.09 6.65 1.19
N GLU A 211 7.73 6.02 2.18
CA GLU A 211 7.49 6.33 3.59
C GLU A 211 7.91 7.75 3.95
N GLN A 212 9.09 8.21 3.51
CA GLN A 212 9.57 9.56 3.75
C GLN A 212 8.69 10.62 3.09
N LEU A 213 8.20 10.37 1.88
CA LEU A 213 7.30 11.26 1.17
C LEU A 213 6.00 11.47 1.94
N LEU A 214 5.43 10.38 2.49
CA LEU A 214 4.24 10.47 3.36
C LEU A 214 4.52 11.27 4.64
N LEU A 215 5.68 11.09 5.27
CA LEU A 215 6.06 11.86 6.47
C LEU A 215 6.21 13.35 6.19
N LEU A 216 6.72 13.72 5.01
CA LEU A 216 6.82 15.10 4.58
C LEU A 216 5.45 15.75 4.37
N VAL A 217 4.52 15.01 3.75
CA VAL A 217 3.13 15.46 3.58
C VAL A 217 2.42 15.60 4.91
N ALA A 218 2.67 14.69 5.85
CA ALA A 218 2.05 14.67 7.17
C ALA A 218 2.55 15.79 8.12
N ARG A 219 3.73 16.36 7.87
CA ARG A 219 4.30 17.46 8.67
C ARG A 219 3.80 18.85 8.29
N ARG A 220 3.10 18.96 7.17
CA ARG A 220 2.44 20.20 6.72
C ARG A 220 0.98 20.23 7.12
#